data_950e5b7294ac0e8e12d4a7e0cfda55d7
#
_entry.id   950e5b7294ac0e8e12d4a7e0cfda55d7
#
_cell.length_a   1.000
_cell.length_b   1.000
_cell.length_c   1.000
_cell.angle_alpha   90.00
_cell.angle_beta   90.00
_cell.angle_gamma   90.00
#
_symmetry.space_group_name_H-M   'P 1'
#
loop_
_entity.id
_entity.type
_entity.pdbx_description
1 polymer ?
#
loop_
_entity_poly.entity_id
_entity_poly.type
_entity_poly.pdbx_seq_one_letter_code
_entity_poly.pdbx_strand_id
1 'polypeptide(L)'
;MIHLRNAPGRHTAGRTLLITALLAAAAVVPAAAAAPRGPAAPATVRSAASAPAYQQVAHFYGAYIDAAGTGGGGTLTTALRAFYLTTALHSQLRTWESRNHADGVLRAQNTPLAFKVTAGDSGAGHTWSKVRLTWSGGKHPTYTYLTVQSDLRTGKISGIR
;
A
#
# COMPACT_ATOMS: atom_id res chain seq x y z
N MET A 1 -44.04 -40.55 15.64
CA MET A 1 -43.37 -41.86 15.69
C MET A 1 -41.86 -41.57 15.73
N ILE A 2 -41.19 -41.61 16.90
CA ILE A 2 -40.53 -42.80 17.44
C ILE A 2 -39.27 -43.12 16.59
N HIS A 3 -38.04 -43.08 17.03
CA HIS A 3 -37.23 -43.34 18.22
C HIS A 3 -35.81 -42.76 17.99
N LEU A 4 -35.19 -42.15 18.90
CA LEU A 4 -34.36 -42.59 20.07
C LEU A 4 -33.03 -43.32 19.75
N ARG A 5 -31.98 -42.67 20.32
CA ARG A 5 -30.81 -43.23 21.03
C ARG A 5 -29.71 -43.88 20.22
N ASN A 6 -28.45 -43.48 20.43
CA ASN A 6 -27.61 -43.96 21.54
C ASN A 6 -26.25 -43.25 21.63
N ALA A 7 -25.85 -42.90 22.83
CA ALA A 7 -24.49 -42.74 23.31
C ALA A 7 -24.14 -43.98 24.11
N PRO A 8 -22.97 -44.14 24.80
CA PRO A 8 -21.62 -43.58 24.73
C PRO A 8 -20.52 -44.70 24.75
N GLY A 9 -19.27 -44.34 24.67
CA GLY A 9 -18.15 -45.28 24.89
C GLY A 9 -16.91 -44.57 25.45
N ARG A 10 -16.79 -44.60 26.79
CA ARG A 10 -15.57 -44.27 27.54
C ARG A 10 -14.69 -45.51 27.63
N HIS A 11 -13.40 -45.44 27.34
CA HIS A 11 -12.38 -46.36 27.90
C HIS A 11 -11.12 -45.55 28.21
N THR A 12 -10.93 -45.28 29.41
CA THR A 12 -9.98 -45.57 30.53
C THR A 12 -8.65 -46.21 30.11
N ALA A 13 -7.60 -45.48 30.54
CA ALA A 13 -6.39 -45.89 31.27
C ALA A 13 -5.42 -46.88 30.62
N GLY A 14 -4.17 -46.49 30.63
CA GLY A 14 -3.01 -47.34 30.43
C GLY A 14 -1.73 -46.58 30.71
N ARG A 15 -1.37 -46.47 32.03
CA ARG A 15 -0.03 -46.02 32.50
C ARG A 15 0.92 -47.18 32.24
N THR A 16 1.99 -46.94 31.49
CA THR A 16 3.18 -47.80 31.56
C THR A 16 4.41 -46.93 31.64
N LEU A 17 5.00 -46.95 32.83
CA LEU A 17 6.34 -46.48 33.13
C LEU A 17 7.33 -47.51 32.58
N LEU A 18 8.27 -47.10 31.75
CA LEU A 18 9.49 -47.83 31.47
C LEU A 18 10.67 -46.87 31.60
N ILE A 19 11.39 -47.09 32.69
CA ILE A 19 12.73 -46.55 32.99
C ILE A 19 13.70 -47.39 32.20
N THR A 20 14.53 -46.81 31.35
CA THR A 20 15.78 -47.45 30.92
C THR A 20 16.85 -46.44 30.52
N ALA A 21 17.88 -46.50 31.32
CA ALA A 21 19.31 -46.38 31.00
C ALA A 21 19.86 -45.16 30.29
N LEU A 22 20.58 -44.44 31.06
CA LEU A 22 21.66 -43.50 30.77
C LEU A 22 22.72 -44.11 29.84
N LEU A 23 22.91 -43.54 28.64
CA LEU A 23 24.17 -43.65 27.92
C LEU A 23 24.70 -42.24 27.67
N ALA A 24 25.73 -41.87 28.41
CA ALA A 24 26.52 -40.66 28.19
C ALA A 24 27.38 -40.84 26.92
N ALA A 25 26.96 -40.27 25.81
CA ALA A 25 27.81 -40.02 24.64
C ALA A 25 28.34 -38.60 24.77
N ALA A 26 29.61 -38.48 25.11
CA ALA A 26 30.34 -37.22 25.08
C ALA A 26 30.53 -36.81 23.58
N ALA A 27 29.62 -35.97 23.05
CA ALA A 27 29.83 -35.32 21.78
C ALA A 27 30.78 -34.14 21.99
N VAL A 28 32.01 -34.30 21.52
CA VAL A 28 32.96 -33.21 21.39
C VAL A 28 32.39 -32.24 20.32
N VAL A 29 31.85 -31.13 20.78
CA VAL A 29 31.45 -30.05 19.90
C VAL A 29 32.71 -29.29 19.49
N PRO A 30 33.09 -29.23 18.20
CA PRO A 30 34.17 -28.34 17.82
C PRO A 30 33.70 -26.90 18.08
N ALA A 31 34.43 -26.17 18.89
CA ALA A 31 34.27 -24.73 19.06
C ALA A 31 34.52 -24.06 17.72
N ALA A 32 33.45 -23.72 17.01
CA ALA A 32 33.54 -22.82 15.86
C ALA A 32 34.03 -21.48 16.41
N ALA A 33 35.26 -21.14 16.10
CA ALA A 33 35.85 -19.85 16.39
C ALA A 33 34.94 -18.76 15.80
N ALA A 34 34.29 -18.00 16.68
CA ALA A 34 33.54 -16.82 16.30
C ALA A 34 34.54 -15.83 15.66
N ALA A 35 34.47 -15.66 14.38
CA ALA A 35 35.19 -14.59 13.68
C ALA A 35 34.85 -13.25 14.36
N PRO A 36 35.83 -12.38 14.65
CA PRO A 36 35.55 -11.08 15.20
C PRO A 36 34.63 -10.32 14.26
N ARG A 37 33.42 -10.02 14.73
CA ARG A 37 32.53 -9.07 14.02
C ARG A 37 33.27 -7.75 14.00
N GLY A 38 33.74 -7.36 12.83
CA GLY A 38 34.21 -6.01 12.60
C GLY A 38 33.14 -4.99 13.05
N PRO A 39 33.53 -3.76 13.38
CA PRO A 39 32.60 -2.73 13.81
C PRO A 39 31.47 -2.63 12.80
N ALA A 40 30.22 -2.81 13.26
CA ALA A 40 29.05 -2.68 12.43
C ALA A 40 29.11 -1.29 11.78
N ALA A 41 29.09 -1.23 10.45
CA ALA A 41 28.98 0.04 9.75
C ALA A 41 27.81 0.81 10.33
N PRO A 42 27.96 2.13 10.62
CA PRO A 42 26.88 2.91 11.17
C PRO A 42 25.67 2.76 10.27
N ALA A 43 24.54 2.34 10.86
CA ALA A 43 23.28 2.28 10.15
C ALA A 43 23.07 3.65 9.51
N THR A 44 23.08 3.71 8.18
CA THR A 44 22.75 4.92 7.44
C THR A 44 21.36 5.31 7.90
N VAL A 45 21.27 6.31 8.78
CA VAL A 45 20.02 6.98 9.10
C VAL A 45 19.56 7.54 7.76
N ARG A 46 18.61 6.87 7.12
CA ARG A 46 17.89 7.47 6.02
C ARG A 46 17.25 8.72 6.61
N SER A 47 17.87 9.87 6.40
CA SER A 47 17.17 11.13 6.50
C SER A 47 15.88 10.93 5.76
N ALA A 48 14.75 11.14 6.42
CA ALA A 48 13.45 11.15 5.77
C ALA A 48 13.39 12.43 4.92
N ALA A 49 14.23 12.48 3.88
CA ALA A 49 14.06 13.44 2.81
C ALA A 49 12.69 13.12 2.23
N SER A 50 11.77 14.08 2.31
CA SER A 50 10.45 13.97 1.68
C SER A 50 10.63 13.41 0.28
N ALA A 51 9.91 12.33 -0.03
CA ALA A 51 9.98 11.74 -1.36
C ALA A 51 9.78 12.84 -2.42
N PRO A 52 10.53 12.83 -3.54
CA PRO A 52 10.31 13.80 -4.61
C PRO A 52 8.82 13.91 -4.92
N ALA A 53 8.34 15.11 -5.22
CA ALA A 53 6.91 15.38 -5.35
C ALA A 53 6.19 14.44 -6.34
N TYR A 54 6.85 14.05 -7.44
CA TYR A 54 6.27 13.08 -8.38
C TYR A 54 6.09 11.68 -7.78
N GLN A 55 6.93 11.28 -6.82
CA GLN A 55 6.76 10.00 -6.10
C GLN A 55 5.58 10.09 -5.13
N GLN A 56 5.37 11.22 -4.47
CA GLN A 56 4.17 11.42 -3.66
C GLN A 56 2.89 11.36 -4.52
N VAL A 57 2.92 11.96 -5.71
CA VAL A 57 1.82 11.82 -6.69
C VAL A 57 1.62 10.36 -7.08
N ALA A 58 2.70 9.59 -7.31
CA ALA A 58 2.59 8.17 -7.63
C ALA A 58 2.01 7.35 -6.48
N HIS A 59 2.43 7.60 -5.24
CA HIS A 59 1.87 6.95 -4.05
C HIS A 59 0.38 7.26 -3.88
N PHE A 60 0.00 8.53 -4.08
CA PHE A 60 -1.39 8.95 -4.04
C PHE A 60 -2.24 8.23 -5.07
N TYR A 61 -1.84 8.26 -6.36
CA TYR A 61 -2.62 7.62 -7.43
C TYR A 61 -2.69 6.10 -7.26
N GLY A 62 -1.61 5.44 -6.81
CA GLY A 62 -1.61 4.01 -6.52
C GLY A 62 -2.65 3.66 -5.46
N ALA A 63 -2.52 4.24 -4.28
CA ALA A 63 -3.44 3.98 -3.18
C ALA A 63 -4.90 4.40 -3.51
N TYR A 64 -5.07 5.49 -4.26
CA TYR A 64 -6.39 6.00 -4.62
C TYR A 64 -7.12 5.09 -5.62
N ILE A 65 -6.41 4.62 -6.65
CA ILE A 65 -6.94 3.68 -7.65
C ILE A 65 -7.31 2.35 -7.00
N ASP A 66 -6.45 1.82 -6.14
CA ASP A 66 -6.73 0.59 -5.38
C ASP A 66 -7.98 0.74 -4.51
N ALA A 67 -8.08 1.85 -3.75
CA ALA A 67 -9.23 2.13 -2.91
C ALA A 67 -10.53 2.31 -3.71
N ALA A 68 -10.49 3.00 -4.85
CA ALA A 68 -11.64 3.21 -5.73
C ALA A 68 -12.09 1.90 -6.40
N GLY A 69 -11.14 1.02 -6.76
CA GLY A 69 -11.39 -0.25 -7.44
C GLY A 69 -12.04 -1.32 -6.56
N THR A 70 -11.86 -1.25 -5.23
CA THR A 70 -12.40 -2.24 -4.30
C THR A 70 -13.88 -2.04 -3.93
N GLY A 71 -14.58 -1.12 -4.58
CA GLY A 71 -16.01 -0.85 -4.33
C GLY A 71 -16.31 -0.19 -2.97
N GLY A 72 -15.30 -0.02 -2.12
CA GLY A 72 -15.39 0.59 -0.80
C GLY A 72 -14.90 2.03 -0.74
N GLY A 73 -14.90 2.73 -1.87
CA GLY A 73 -14.21 4.01 -2.10
C GLY A 73 -14.49 5.16 -1.12
N GLY A 74 -15.55 5.10 -0.31
CA GLY A 74 -15.99 6.25 0.46
C GLY A 74 -15.00 6.74 1.53
N THR A 75 -14.65 5.90 2.49
CA THR A 75 -13.85 6.33 3.67
C THR A 75 -12.36 6.46 3.32
N LEU A 76 -11.78 5.46 2.65
CA LEU A 76 -10.35 5.45 2.36
C LEU A 76 -9.98 6.51 1.30
N THR A 77 -10.75 6.63 0.23
CA THR A 77 -10.52 7.68 -0.77
C THR A 77 -10.66 9.07 -0.17
N THR A 78 -11.61 9.28 0.76
CA THR A 78 -11.75 10.54 1.50
C THR A 78 -10.54 10.82 2.37
N ALA A 79 -10.03 9.83 3.11
CA ALA A 79 -8.82 9.97 3.92
C ALA A 79 -7.58 10.26 3.08
N LEU A 80 -7.41 9.58 1.94
CA LEU A 80 -6.31 9.83 1.00
C LEU A 80 -6.38 11.26 0.43
N ARG A 81 -7.55 11.73 0.05
CA ARG A 81 -7.73 13.12 -0.40
C ARG A 81 -7.36 14.13 0.70
N ALA A 82 -7.81 13.90 1.94
CA ALA A 82 -7.48 14.78 3.07
C ALA A 82 -5.97 14.81 3.36
N PHE A 83 -5.29 13.68 3.21
CA PHE A 83 -3.85 13.58 3.44
C PHE A 83 -3.03 14.21 2.32
N TYR A 84 -3.32 13.91 1.06
CA TYR A 84 -2.48 14.29 -0.08
C TYR A 84 -2.87 15.60 -0.74
N LEU A 85 -4.13 16.03 -0.68
CA LEU A 85 -4.60 17.23 -1.39
C LEU A 85 -4.62 18.46 -0.47
N THR A 86 -4.48 19.64 -1.08
CA THR A 86 -4.81 20.89 -0.39
C THR A 86 -6.31 21.00 -0.18
N THR A 87 -6.74 21.72 0.88
CA THR A 87 -8.17 21.96 1.15
C THR A 87 -8.86 22.65 -0.03
N ALA A 88 -8.18 23.60 -0.67
CA ALA A 88 -8.70 24.30 -1.85
C ALA A 88 -8.97 23.33 -3.01
N LEU A 89 -8.02 22.45 -3.34
CA LEU A 89 -8.21 21.45 -4.39
C LEU A 89 -9.35 20.48 -4.03
N HIS A 90 -9.41 20.02 -2.77
CA HIS A 90 -10.48 19.12 -2.34
C HIS A 90 -11.88 19.75 -2.57
N SER A 91 -12.04 21.03 -2.26
CA SER A 91 -13.29 21.75 -2.52
C SER A 91 -13.58 21.91 -4.02
N GLN A 92 -12.57 22.23 -4.82
CA GLN A 92 -12.70 22.33 -6.29
C GLN A 92 -13.12 21.00 -6.92
N LEU A 93 -12.51 19.89 -6.47
CA LEU A 93 -12.87 18.56 -6.98
C LEU A 93 -14.32 18.21 -6.66
N ARG A 94 -14.80 18.44 -5.45
CA ARG A 94 -16.21 18.21 -5.10
C ARG A 94 -17.18 19.03 -5.98
N THR A 95 -16.86 20.30 -6.24
CA THR A 95 -17.65 21.13 -7.14
C THR A 95 -17.64 20.60 -8.57
N TRP A 96 -16.49 20.10 -9.03
CA TRP A 96 -16.38 19.49 -10.36
C TRP A 96 -17.17 18.17 -10.44
N GLU A 97 -17.05 17.32 -9.43
CA GLU A 97 -17.73 16.02 -9.31
C GLU A 97 -19.25 16.15 -9.34
N SER A 98 -19.80 17.14 -8.61
CA SER A 98 -21.24 17.40 -8.60
C SER A 98 -21.81 17.80 -9.97
N ARG A 99 -20.98 18.41 -10.82
CA ARG A 99 -21.37 18.84 -12.18
C ARG A 99 -21.17 17.76 -13.24
N ASN A 100 -20.17 16.90 -13.05
CA ASN A 100 -19.74 15.95 -14.07
C ASN A 100 -20.16 14.52 -13.76
N HIS A 101 -20.68 14.24 -12.55
CA HIS A 101 -21.07 12.90 -12.08
C HIS A 101 -19.95 11.87 -12.25
N ALA A 102 -18.70 12.29 -12.03
CA ALA A 102 -17.50 11.49 -12.21
C ALA A 102 -16.48 11.81 -11.11
N ASP A 103 -15.54 10.91 -10.87
CA ASP A 103 -14.46 11.13 -9.92
C ASP A 103 -13.53 12.25 -10.36
N GLY A 104 -13.34 13.25 -9.51
CA GLY A 104 -12.55 14.45 -9.82
C GLY A 104 -11.04 14.20 -9.87
N VAL A 105 -10.54 13.19 -9.19
CA VAL A 105 -9.12 12.80 -9.21
C VAL A 105 -8.79 12.06 -10.50
N LEU A 106 -9.65 11.12 -10.89
CA LEU A 106 -9.48 10.30 -12.08
C LEU A 106 -10.02 10.97 -13.36
N ARG A 107 -10.87 11.99 -13.21
CA ARG A 107 -11.61 12.63 -14.31
C ARG A 107 -12.44 11.63 -15.12
N ALA A 108 -12.97 10.61 -14.45
CA ALA A 108 -13.71 9.52 -15.06
C ALA A 108 -14.69 8.88 -14.08
N GLN A 109 -15.65 8.13 -14.61
CA GLN A 109 -16.59 7.34 -13.80
C GLN A 109 -16.04 5.96 -13.41
N ASN A 110 -15.08 5.45 -14.18
CA ASN A 110 -14.50 4.15 -13.98
C ASN A 110 -13.10 4.23 -13.35
N THR A 111 -12.63 3.12 -12.81
CA THR A 111 -11.27 2.97 -12.28
C THR A 111 -10.34 2.51 -13.41
N PRO A 112 -9.16 3.15 -13.61
CA PRO A 112 -8.21 2.76 -14.63
C PRO A 112 -7.54 1.43 -14.30
N LEU A 113 -7.12 0.68 -15.34
CA LEU A 113 -6.39 -0.59 -15.20
C LEU A 113 -4.94 -0.41 -14.73
N ALA A 114 -4.34 0.73 -15.07
CA ALA A 114 -2.96 1.06 -14.71
C ALA A 114 -2.74 2.56 -14.75
N PHE A 115 -1.66 3.00 -14.13
CA PHE A 115 -1.23 4.39 -14.20
C PHE A 115 0.30 4.48 -14.32
N LYS A 116 0.77 5.63 -14.77
CA LYS A 116 2.19 5.99 -14.78
C LYS A 116 2.34 7.46 -14.42
N VAL A 117 3.25 7.77 -13.52
CA VAL A 117 3.60 9.15 -13.16
C VAL A 117 5.00 9.46 -13.66
N THR A 118 5.15 10.60 -14.31
CA THR A 118 6.45 11.14 -14.73
C THR A 118 6.63 12.54 -14.13
N ALA A 119 7.85 12.85 -13.72
CA ALA A 119 8.21 14.20 -13.29
C ALA A 119 8.05 15.17 -14.47
N GLY A 120 7.58 16.36 -14.17
CA GLY A 120 7.55 17.50 -15.07
C GLY A 120 8.42 18.64 -14.51
N ASP A 121 8.12 19.84 -14.93
CA ASP A 121 8.86 21.05 -14.55
C ASP A 121 8.57 21.49 -13.12
N SER A 122 9.39 22.42 -12.63
CA SER A 122 9.19 23.09 -11.34
C SER A 122 9.38 24.60 -11.50
N GLY A 123 8.60 25.38 -10.79
CA GLY A 123 8.71 26.83 -10.79
C GLY A 123 7.68 27.48 -9.89
N ALA A 124 7.94 28.71 -9.46
CA ALA A 124 7.04 29.53 -8.66
C ALA A 124 6.47 28.82 -7.41
N GLY A 125 7.30 28.03 -6.72
CA GLY A 125 6.88 27.30 -5.52
C GLY A 125 6.06 26.03 -5.78
N HIS A 126 5.94 25.60 -7.05
CA HIS A 126 5.22 24.41 -7.47
C HIS A 126 6.09 23.47 -8.29
N THR A 127 5.65 22.22 -8.39
CA THR A 127 6.16 21.27 -9.37
C THR A 127 4.98 20.56 -10.03
N TRP A 128 5.20 20.13 -11.26
CA TRP A 128 4.19 19.43 -12.04
C TRP A 128 4.60 17.99 -12.30
N SER A 129 3.62 17.12 -12.35
CA SER A 129 3.78 15.73 -12.76
C SER A 129 2.76 15.41 -13.83
N LYS A 130 3.12 14.57 -14.78
CA LYS A 130 2.18 14.03 -15.75
C LYS A 130 1.74 12.64 -15.29
N VAL A 131 0.45 12.44 -15.12
CA VAL A 131 -0.17 11.15 -14.80
C VAL A 131 -0.85 10.62 -16.05
N ARG A 132 -0.45 9.44 -16.51
CA ARG A 132 -1.14 8.71 -17.57
C ARG A 132 -1.98 7.63 -16.94
N LEU A 133 -3.27 7.65 -17.17
CA LEU A 133 -4.22 6.61 -16.80
C LEU A 133 -4.47 5.71 -18.01
N THR A 134 -4.51 4.41 -17.81
CA THR A 134 -4.74 3.39 -18.84
C THR A 134 -6.11 2.74 -18.60
N TRP A 135 -7.01 2.79 -19.57
CA TRP A 135 -8.40 2.35 -19.41
C TRP A 135 -8.71 1.00 -20.05
N SER A 136 -7.96 0.61 -21.06
CA SER A 136 -8.14 -0.67 -21.72
C SER A 136 -6.81 -1.37 -21.95
N GLY A 137 -6.83 -2.70 -21.97
CA GLY A 137 -5.69 -3.54 -22.33
C GLY A 137 -5.66 -3.90 -23.81
N GLY A 138 -4.78 -4.85 -24.17
CA GLY A 138 -4.67 -5.39 -25.53
C GLY A 138 -3.77 -4.56 -26.45
N LYS A 139 -3.96 -4.73 -27.76
CA LYS A 139 -3.08 -4.13 -28.78
C LYS A 139 -3.25 -2.61 -28.93
N HIS A 140 -4.39 -2.07 -28.54
CA HIS A 140 -4.74 -0.65 -28.68
C HIS A 140 -5.28 -0.08 -27.37
N PRO A 141 -4.41 0.13 -26.34
CA PRO A 141 -4.85 0.68 -25.06
C PRO A 141 -5.28 2.16 -25.21
N THR A 142 -6.29 2.54 -24.44
CA THR A 142 -6.75 3.92 -24.34
C THR A 142 -6.17 4.61 -23.13
N TYR A 143 -5.86 5.90 -23.24
CA TYR A 143 -5.18 6.67 -22.21
C TYR A 143 -5.87 8.01 -21.94
N THR A 144 -5.78 8.46 -20.69
CA THR A 144 -5.99 9.85 -20.31
C THR A 144 -4.71 10.39 -19.69
N TYR A 145 -4.42 11.65 -19.97
CA TYR A 145 -3.27 12.34 -19.38
C TYR A 145 -3.75 13.47 -18.49
N LEU A 146 -3.28 13.50 -17.27
CA LEU A 146 -3.54 14.55 -16.30
C LEU A 146 -2.26 15.29 -15.98
N THR A 147 -2.35 16.59 -15.80
CA THR A 147 -1.28 17.41 -15.22
C THR A 147 -1.59 17.63 -13.74
N VAL A 148 -0.70 17.18 -12.88
CA VAL A 148 -0.84 17.29 -11.43
C VAL A 148 0.17 18.30 -10.91
N GLN A 149 -0.30 19.33 -10.24
CA GLN A 149 0.50 20.35 -9.59
C GLN A 149 0.64 20.01 -8.11
N SER A 150 1.86 20.11 -7.57
CA SER A 150 2.16 19.98 -6.15
C SER A 150 2.80 21.26 -5.62
N ASP A 151 2.44 21.64 -4.42
CA ASP A 151 3.03 22.76 -3.69
C ASP A 151 4.35 22.30 -3.04
N LEU A 152 5.46 22.95 -3.33
CA LEU A 152 6.78 22.54 -2.86
C LEU A 152 6.96 22.75 -1.35
N ARG A 153 6.23 23.69 -0.75
CA ARG A 153 6.33 24.01 0.68
C ARG A 153 5.61 22.96 1.54
N THR A 154 4.46 22.48 1.07
CA THR A 154 3.62 21.54 1.83
C THR A 154 3.76 20.11 1.34
N GLY A 155 4.28 19.87 0.15
CA GLY A 155 4.30 18.60 -0.54
C GLY A 155 2.92 18.13 -1.01
N LYS A 156 1.85 18.91 -0.78
CA LYS A 156 0.49 18.53 -1.13
C LYS A 156 0.17 18.83 -2.59
N ILE A 157 -0.68 17.99 -3.17
CA ILE A 157 -1.24 18.21 -4.50
C ILE A 157 -2.20 19.40 -4.44
N SER A 158 -1.94 20.40 -5.27
CA SER A 158 -2.67 21.66 -5.30
C SER A 158 -3.48 21.89 -6.59
N GLY A 159 -3.32 21.02 -7.61
CA GLY A 159 -4.07 21.07 -8.85
C GLY A 159 -4.07 19.74 -9.58
N ILE A 160 -5.21 19.41 -10.24
CA ILE A 160 -5.38 18.28 -11.15
C ILE A 160 -6.17 18.78 -12.36
N ARG A 161 -5.59 18.67 -13.55
CA ARG A 161 -6.17 19.15 -14.82
C ARG A 161 -6.03 18.11 -15.92
#